data_0fe5cd63fe5611324daebddd11e6280e
#
_entry.id   0fe5cd63fe5611324daebddd11e6280e
#
_cell.length_a   1.000
_cell.length_b   1.000
_cell.length_c   1.000
_cell.angle_alpha   90.00
_cell.angle_beta   90.00
_cell.angle_gamma   90.00
#
_symmetry.space_group_name_H-M   'P 1'
#
loop_
_entity.id
_entity.type
_entity.pdbx_description
1 polymer ?
#
loop_
_entity_poly.entity_id
_entity_poly.type
_entity_poly.pdbx_seq_one_letter_code
_entity_poly.pdbx_strand_id
1 'polypeptide(L)'
;MTHFQDIWAQLPIVGLVVGVEDNIQEINAAAELFLGISSKVALGQHVWNYLRGEDLLPAGIDRARILMRPIVIAEVVAHGRNSEARLCAAHVCPLNGDKLQVLILLSPHEVLGNSGNGLAPVSAAHSAIGMAEMLAHEIKNPLAGITGAAQLLSLSLPPKDHEMTDL
;
A
#
# COMPACT_ATOMS: atom_id res chain seq x y z
N MET A 1 25.87 14.68 -12.24
CA MET A 1 24.69 13.85 -12.67
C MET A 1 24.48 12.79 -11.62
N THR A 2 23.38 12.84 -10.92
CA THR A 2 23.01 11.80 -9.93
C THR A 2 22.66 10.53 -10.70
N HIS A 3 23.37 9.44 -10.45
CA HIS A 3 23.07 8.17 -11.10
C HIS A 3 21.77 7.58 -10.56
N PHE A 4 20.97 6.95 -11.41
CA PHE A 4 19.73 6.26 -11.02
C PHE A 4 19.95 5.28 -9.84
N GLN A 5 21.08 4.61 -9.84
CA GLN A 5 21.47 3.68 -8.76
C GLN A 5 21.63 4.37 -7.40
N ASP A 6 22.12 5.62 -7.39
CA ASP A 6 22.26 6.38 -6.13
C ASP A 6 20.87 6.75 -5.58
N ILE A 7 19.96 7.14 -6.48
CA ILE A 7 18.57 7.45 -6.10
C ILE A 7 17.89 6.19 -5.55
N TRP A 8 18.01 5.08 -6.28
CA TRP A 8 17.43 3.79 -5.89
C TRP A 8 17.92 3.34 -4.51
N ALA A 9 19.22 3.41 -4.28
CA ALA A 9 19.83 3.03 -2.99
C ALA A 9 19.38 3.92 -1.83
N GLN A 10 19.10 5.20 -2.08
CA GLN A 10 18.73 6.17 -1.05
C GLN A 10 17.21 6.26 -0.79
N LEU A 11 16.38 5.56 -1.58
CA LEU A 11 14.94 5.58 -1.34
C LEU A 11 14.60 5.02 0.04
N PRO A 12 13.87 5.77 0.89
CA PRO A 12 13.51 5.33 2.24
C PRO A 12 12.31 4.38 2.27
N ILE A 13 11.93 3.86 1.12
CA ILE A 13 10.83 2.90 0.95
C ILE A 13 11.41 1.53 0.57
N VAL A 14 10.87 0.47 1.12
CA VAL A 14 11.29 -0.90 0.78
C VAL A 14 11.01 -1.17 -0.69
N GLY A 15 12.03 -1.38 -1.48
CA GLY A 15 11.93 -1.58 -2.92
C GLY A 15 12.62 -2.85 -3.39
N LEU A 16 11.87 -3.67 -4.15
CA LEU A 16 12.37 -4.90 -4.75
C LEU A 16 11.96 -4.96 -6.22
N VAL A 17 12.85 -5.47 -7.07
CA VAL A 17 12.52 -5.88 -8.45
C VAL A 17 12.57 -7.40 -8.50
N VAL A 18 11.49 -8.01 -8.95
CA VAL A 18 11.40 -9.47 -9.13
C VAL A 18 11.12 -9.82 -10.58
N GLY A 19 11.75 -10.90 -11.03
CA GLY A 19 11.58 -11.46 -12.38
C GLY A 19 10.34 -12.34 -12.50
N VAL A 20 10.24 -13.04 -13.63
CA VAL A 20 9.07 -13.88 -14.00
C VAL A 20 8.79 -14.99 -12.99
N GLU A 21 9.83 -15.61 -12.45
CA GLU A 21 9.75 -16.71 -11.48
C GLU A 21 9.85 -16.20 -10.03
N ASP A 22 9.50 -14.95 -9.77
CA ASP A 22 9.61 -14.31 -8.46
C ASP A 22 11.05 -14.32 -7.88
N ASN A 23 12.07 -14.44 -8.75
CA ASN A 23 13.45 -14.30 -8.32
C ASN A 23 13.82 -12.83 -8.18
N ILE A 24 14.47 -12.50 -7.08
CA ILE A 24 14.93 -11.13 -6.78
C ILE A 24 16.02 -10.75 -7.78
N GLN A 25 15.82 -9.64 -8.47
CA GLN A 25 16.78 -9.09 -9.43
C GLN A 25 17.49 -7.85 -8.87
N GLU A 26 16.76 -7.03 -8.10
CA GLU A 26 17.32 -5.88 -7.42
C GLU A 26 16.61 -5.66 -6.09
N ILE A 27 17.34 -5.14 -5.11
CA ILE A 27 16.78 -4.61 -3.85
C ILE A 27 17.53 -3.33 -3.48
N ASN A 28 16.84 -2.41 -2.83
CA ASN A 28 17.47 -1.19 -2.30
C ASN A 28 17.88 -1.36 -0.83
N ALA A 29 18.57 -0.36 -0.27
CA ALA A 29 19.06 -0.43 1.11
C ALA A 29 17.92 -0.60 2.14
N ALA A 30 16.77 0.02 1.92
CA ALA A 30 15.61 -0.14 2.79
C ALA A 30 15.07 -1.58 2.75
N ALA A 31 15.11 -2.24 1.58
CA ALA A 31 14.74 -3.64 1.47
C ALA A 31 15.75 -4.58 2.13
N GLU A 32 17.04 -4.29 2.04
CA GLU A 32 18.06 -5.07 2.78
C GLU A 32 17.79 -5.06 4.28
N LEU A 33 17.49 -3.89 4.84
CA LEU A 33 17.15 -3.75 6.26
C LEU A 33 15.85 -4.46 6.62
N PHE A 34 14.81 -4.31 5.79
CA PHE A 34 13.51 -4.93 6.03
C PHE A 34 13.56 -6.45 5.97
N LEU A 35 14.25 -6.99 4.97
CA LEU A 35 14.39 -8.43 4.76
C LEU A 35 15.44 -9.08 5.67
N GLY A 36 16.35 -8.28 6.24
CA GLY A 36 17.46 -8.77 7.05
C GLY A 36 18.53 -9.51 6.25
N ILE A 37 18.77 -9.11 4.99
CA ILE A 37 19.69 -9.79 4.08
C ILE A 37 20.31 -8.78 3.12
N SER A 38 21.57 -9.00 2.75
CA SER A 38 22.25 -8.15 1.77
C SER A 38 21.85 -8.46 0.34
N SER A 39 21.91 -7.45 -0.54
CA SER A 39 21.64 -7.60 -1.98
C SER A 39 22.44 -8.73 -2.59
N LYS A 40 23.73 -8.88 -2.22
CA LYS A 40 24.58 -9.96 -2.74
C LYS A 40 24.03 -11.36 -2.49
N VAL A 41 23.34 -11.57 -1.36
CA VAL A 41 22.74 -12.86 -1.01
C VAL A 41 21.35 -13.00 -1.58
N ALA A 42 20.61 -11.89 -1.69
CA ALA A 42 19.24 -11.87 -2.18
C ALA A 42 19.12 -12.12 -3.69
N LEU A 43 20.07 -11.58 -4.47
CA LEU A 43 20.02 -11.65 -5.93
C LEU A 43 19.92 -13.09 -6.44
N GLY A 44 18.97 -13.32 -7.35
CA GLY A 44 18.69 -14.62 -7.95
C GLY A 44 17.92 -15.59 -7.04
N GLN A 45 17.69 -15.25 -5.79
CA GLN A 45 16.90 -16.06 -4.86
C GLN A 45 15.41 -15.76 -5.01
N HIS A 46 14.58 -16.74 -4.70
CA HIS A 46 13.14 -16.59 -4.73
C HIS A 46 12.68 -15.64 -3.61
N VAL A 47 11.88 -14.63 -3.95
CA VAL A 47 11.50 -13.55 -3.02
C VAL A 47 10.81 -14.08 -1.76
N TRP A 48 10.00 -15.13 -1.91
CA TRP A 48 9.25 -15.74 -0.80
C TRP A 48 10.09 -16.50 0.22
N ASN A 49 11.40 -16.66 -0.04
CA ASN A 49 12.32 -17.19 0.96
C ASN A 49 12.63 -16.16 2.07
N TYR A 50 12.45 -14.88 1.75
CA TYR A 50 12.84 -13.76 2.60
C TYR A 50 11.69 -12.83 2.95
N LEU A 51 10.80 -12.57 1.99
CA LEU A 51 9.59 -11.77 2.18
C LEU A 51 8.42 -12.72 2.44
N ARG A 52 7.79 -12.57 3.59
CA ARG A 52 6.56 -13.26 3.91
C ARG A 52 5.44 -12.25 3.98
N GLY A 53 4.34 -12.56 3.37
CA GLY A 53 3.13 -11.75 3.30
C GLY A 53 1.91 -12.65 3.24
N GLU A 54 0.76 -12.06 3.40
CA GLU A 54 -0.52 -12.72 3.15
C GLU A 54 -0.67 -13.02 1.64
N ASP A 55 -1.60 -13.89 1.28
CA ASP A 55 -1.87 -14.31 -0.12
C ASP A 55 -2.18 -13.14 -1.07
N LEU A 56 -2.48 -11.96 -0.53
CA LEU A 56 -2.77 -10.75 -1.30
C LEU A 56 -1.56 -10.24 -2.10
N LEU A 57 -0.35 -10.38 -1.57
CA LEU A 57 0.83 -9.86 -2.25
C LEU A 57 1.20 -10.71 -3.48
N PRO A 58 1.28 -12.04 -3.40
CA PRO A 58 1.44 -12.90 -4.57
C PRO A 58 0.35 -12.66 -5.62
N ALA A 59 -0.91 -12.63 -5.21
CA ALA A 59 -2.03 -12.36 -6.12
C ALA A 59 -1.94 -10.98 -6.78
N GLY A 60 -1.45 -9.97 -6.07
CA GLY A 60 -1.20 -8.63 -6.59
C GLY A 60 -0.12 -8.61 -7.67
N ILE A 61 0.95 -9.37 -7.48
CA ILE A 61 2.04 -9.52 -8.45
C ILE A 61 1.53 -10.17 -9.74
N ASP A 62 0.82 -11.28 -9.63
CA ASP A 62 0.24 -11.97 -10.79
C ASP A 62 -0.73 -11.06 -11.54
N ARG A 63 -1.57 -10.35 -10.80
CA ARG A 63 -2.53 -9.42 -11.39
C ARG A 63 -1.86 -8.24 -12.10
N ALA A 64 -0.78 -7.69 -11.53
CA ALA A 64 -0.01 -6.64 -12.16
C ALA A 64 0.62 -7.09 -13.49
N ARG A 65 1.15 -8.31 -13.53
CA ARG A 65 1.69 -8.94 -14.74
C ARG A 65 0.64 -9.15 -15.82
N ILE A 66 -0.52 -9.71 -15.44
CA ILE A 66 -1.62 -9.99 -16.39
C ILE A 66 -2.19 -8.70 -16.96
N LEU A 67 -2.46 -7.73 -16.10
CA LEU A 67 -3.11 -6.48 -16.50
C LEU A 67 -2.16 -5.43 -17.06
N MET A 68 -0.85 -5.63 -16.92
CA MET A 68 0.21 -4.68 -17.32
C MET A 68 -0.04 -3.27 -16.79
N ARG A 69 -0.52 -3.17 -15.54
CA ARG A 69 -0.77 -1.90 -14.86
C ARG A 69 -0.48 -2.02 -13.37
N PRO A 70 -0.16 -0.90 -12.70
CA PRO A 70 0.08 -0.90 -11.27
C PRO A 70 -1.12 -1.41 -10.48
N ILE A 71 -0.84 -2.20 -9.44
CA ILE A 71 -1.80 -2.68 -8.44
C ILE A 71 -1.39 -2.08 -7.10
N VAL A 72 -2.37 -1.56 -6.38
CA VAL A 72 -2.19 -1.07 -5.02
C VAL A 72 -2.95 -1.97 -4.07
N ILE A 73 -2.27 -2.42 -3.02
CA ILE A 73 -2.84 -3.17 -1.90
C ILE A 73 -2.72 -2.25 -0.69
N ALA A 74 -3.86 -1.76 -0.21
CA ALA A 74 -3.89 -0.76 0.86
C ALA A 74 -3.33 -1.32 2.17
N GLU A 75 -3.63 -2.58 2.46
CA GLU A 75 -3.20 -3.26 3.68
C GLU A 75 -2.72 -4.67 3.37
N VAL A 76 -1.49 -4.96 3.71
CA VAL A 76 -0.89 -6.29 3.67
C VAL A 76 0.06 -6.43 4.85
N VAL A 77 -0.05 -7.54 5.56
CA VAL A 77 0.92 -7.86 6.61
C VAL A 77 2.14 -8.47 5.95
N ALA A 78 3.27 -7.80 6.08
CA ALA A 78 4.53 -8.25 5.49
C ALA A 78 5.66 -8.23 6.53
N HIS A 79 6.58 -9.16 6.40
CA HIS A 79 7.76 -9.21 7.25
C HIS A 79 8.94 -9.85 6.52
N GLY A 80 10.14 -9.47 6.89
CA GLY A 80 11.35 -10.15 6.50
C GLY A 80 11.56 -11.44 7.32
N ARG A 81 12.59 -12.20 6.96
CA ARG A 81 12.85 -13.52 7.56
C ARG A 81 12.99 -13.48 9.08
N ASN A 82 13.60 -12.42 9.63
CA ASN A 82 13.90 -12.27 11.05
C ASN A 82 13.32 -10.98 11.65
N SER A 83 12.32 -10.39 11.00
CA SER A 83 11.66 -9.17 11.45
C SER A 83 10.23 -9.44 11.91
N GLU A 84 9.73 -8.58 12.76
CA GLU A 84 8.33 -8.61 13.17
C GLU A 84 7.41 -8.31 11.97
N ALA A 85 6.23 -8.91 11.98
CA ALA A 85 5.20 -8.64 11.01
C ALA A 85 4.72 -7.19 11.13
N ARG A 86 4.66 -6.49 10.02
CA ARG A 86 4.23 -5.10 9.93
C ARG A 86 3.11 -4.96 8.92
N LEU A 87 2.13 -4.16 9.27
CA LEU A 87 1.12 -3.74 8.32
C LEU A 87 1.76 -2.77 7.33
N CYS A 88 1.61 -3.02 6.04
CA CYS A 88 2.21 -2.24 4.97
C CYS A 88 1.17 -1.91 3.90
N ALA A 89 1.34 -0.79 3.22
CA ALA A 89 0.77 -0.61 1.90
C ALA A 89 1.75 -1.18 0.86
N ALA A 90 1.26 -1.87 -0.14
CA ALA A 90 2.08 -2.41 -1.21
C ALA A 90 1.67 -1.81 -2.56
N HIS A 91 2.66 -1.35 -3.33
CA HIS A 91 2.50 -0.95 -4.72
C HIS A 91 3.26 -1.95 -5.58
N VAL A 92 2.58 -2.60 -6.50
CA VAL A 92 3.14 -3.57 -7.43
C VAL A 92 3.03 -3.01 -8.83
N CYS A 93 4.15 -2.63 -9.43
CA CYS A 93 4.21 -1.95 -10.70
C CYS A 93 4.90 -2.85 -11.74
N PRO A 94 4.23 -3.23 -12.85
CA PRO A 94 4.90 -3.94 -13.93
C PRO A 94 5.94 -3.01 -14.57
N LEU A 95 7.12 -3.53 -14.85
CA LEU A 95 8.16 -2.81 -15.56
C LEU A 95 8.04 -3.06 -17.06
N ASN A 96 8.13 -1.98 -17.83
CA ASN A 96 8.09 -2.07 -19.29
C ASN A 96 9.37 -2.76 -19.79
N GLY A 97 9.24 -3.97 -20.32
CA GLY A 97 10.33 -4.76 -20.88
C GLY A 97 9.89 -6.18 -21.22
N ASP A 98 10.76 -6.93 -21.88
CA ASP A 98 10.45 -8.29 -22.38
C ASP A 98 10.29 -9.37 -21.29
N LYS A 99 10.38 -9.01 -20.01
CA LYS A 99 10.59 -10.00 -18.93
C LYS A 99 9.55 -10.02 -17.84
N LEU A 100 8.35 -9.49 -18.01
CA LEU A 100 7.29 -9.51 -16.97
C LEU A 100 7.81 -9.23 -15.54
N GLN A 101 8.81 -8.34 -15.47
CA GLN A 101 9.38 -7.89 -14.20
C GLN A 101 8.39 -6.99 -13.49
N VAL A 102 8.40 -7.05 -12.16
CA VAL A 102 7.60 -6.16 -11.34
C VAL A 102 8.47 -5.48 -10.29
N LEU A 103 8.20 -4.22 -10.09
CA LEU A 103 8.68 -3.45 -8.95
C LEU A 103 7.67 -3.58 -7.82
N ILE A 104 8.14 -4.01 -6.67
CA ILE A 104 7.36 -4.08 -5.41
C ILE A 104 7.89 -2.97 -4.51
N LEU A 105 6.99 -2.08 -4.09
CA LEU A 105 7.28 -1.08 -3.07
C LEU A 105 6.41 -1.36 -1.85
N LEU A 106 7.03 -1.50 -0.67
CA LEU A 106 6.32 -1.68 0.59
C LEU A 106 6.55 -0.47 1.47
N SER A 107 5.45 0.12 1.92
CA SER A 107 5.44 1.21 2.89
C SER A 107 4.84 0.70 4.20
N PRO A 108 5.66 0.42 5.23
CA PRO A 108 5.15 0.06 6.53
C PRO A 108 4.27 1.18 7.08
N HIS A 109 3.09 0.84 7.58
CA HIS A 109 2.28 1.77 8.35
C HIS A 109 2.99 1.99 9.68
N GLU A 110 3.49 3.19 9.91
CA GLU A 110 3.93 3.56 11.25
C GLU A 110 2.68 3.62 12.13
N VAL A 111 2.54 2.65 13.02
CA VAL A 111 1.59 2.77 14.12
C VAL A 111 2.02 4.01 14.90
N LEU A 112 1.21 5.06 14.89
CA LEU A 112 1.38 6.27 15.70
C LEU A 112 1.29 5.89 17.18
N GLY A 113 2.26 5.14 17.65
CA GLY A 113 2.47 4.74 19.03
C GLY A 113 3.66 5.52 19.59
N ASN A 114 3.36 6.62 20.27
CA ASN A 114 4.17 7.21 21.34
C ASN A 114 5.68 7.37 21.04
N SER A 115 6.03 8.24 20.12
CA SER A 115 7.38 8.81 20.10
C SER A 115 7.28 10.31 20.32
N GLY A 116 7.30 10.67 21.59
CA GLY A 116 7.57 12.04 21.98
C GLY A 116 8.91 12.51 21.40
N ASN A 117 8.94 13.71 20.91
CA ASN A 117 10.09 14.48 20.44
C ASN A 117 10.88 13.88 19.26
N GLY A 118 10.50 14.19 18.07
CA GLY A 118 11.37 14.04 16.93
C GLY A 118 10.62 14.34 15.63
N LEU A 119 11.18 15.16 14.81
CA LEU A 119 10.81 15.39 13.42
C LEU A 119 10.91 14.06 12.66
N ALA A 120 9.90 13.20 12.76
CA ALA A 120 9.76 12.10 11.83
C ALA A 120 9.39 12.71 10.48
N PRO A 121 10.13 12.48 9.40
CA PRO A 121 9.68 12.86 8.08
C PRO A 121 8.46 12.02 7.73
N VAL A 122 7.29 12.54 8.05
CA VAL A 122 6.03 11.99 7.57
C VAL A 122 6.07 12.09 6.06
N SER A 123 6.06 10.96 5.37
CA SER A 123 5.92 11.00 3.93
C SER A 123 4.61 11.72 3.62
N ALA A 124 4.69 12.88 3.01
CA ALA A 124 3.55 13.74 2.69
C ALA A 124 2.45 13.00 1.90
N ALA A 125 2.82 11.95 1.17
CA ALA A 125 1.91 11.08 0.44
C ALA A 125 1.02 10.23 1.38
N HIS A 126 1.56 9.71 2.48
CA HIS A 126 0.77 8.95 3.47
C HIS A 126 -0.19 9.85 4.25
N SER A 127 0.24 11.09 4.59
CA SER A 127 -0.65 12.07 5.21
C SER A 127 -1.83 12.44 4.31
N ALA A 128 -1.61 12.59 2.99
CA ALA A 128 -2.69 12.95 2.07
C ALA A 128 -3.71 11.82 1.89
N ILE A 129 -3.26 10.55 1.80
CA ILE A 129 -4.15 9.39 1.65
C ILE A 129 -4.89 9.13 2.96
N GLY A 130 -4.21 9.12 4.09
CA GLY A 130 -4.84 8.94 5.41
C GLY A 130 -5.82 10.05 5.76
N MET A 131 -5.52 11.32 5.40
CA MET A 131 -6.47 12.42 5.54
C MET A 131 -7.67 12.28 4.59
N ALA A 132 -7.48 11.81 3.36
CA ALA A 132 -8.56 11.59 2.42
C ALA A 132 -9.50 10.47 2.91
N GLU A 133 -8.97 9.39 3.47
CA GLU A 133 -9.78 8.31 4.05
C GLU A 133 -10.52 8.76 5.31
N MET A 134 -9.84 9.50 6.21
CA MET A 134 -10.46 10.08 7.39
C MET A 134 -11.59 11.05 7.02
N LEU A 135 -11.34 11.95 6.06
CA LEU A 135 -12.35 12.88 5.55
C LEU A 135 -13.52 12.13 4.88
N ALA A 136 -13.24 11.06 4.13
CA ALA A 136 -14.30 10.25 3.54
C ALA A 136 -15.18 9.59 4.62
N HIS A 137 -14.60 9.09 5.70
CA HIS A 137 -15.37 8.56 6.84
C HIS A 137 -16.12 9.66 7.59
N GLU A 138 -15.51 10.82 7.81
CA GLU A 138 -16.16 11.94 8.49
C GLU A 138 -17.26 12.58 7.66
N ILE A 139 -17.20 12.53 6.34
CA ILE A 139 -18.27 12.98 5.45
C ILE A 139 -19.40 11.94 5.37
N LYS A 140 -19.05 10.65 5.33
CA LYS A 140 -20.03 9.57 5.24
C LYS A 140 -20.94 9.50 6.48
N ASN A 141 -20.40 9.78 7.67
CA ASN A 141 -21.16 9.72 8.91
C ASN A 141 -22.31 10.75 8.96
N PRO A 142 -22.12 12.07 8.72
CA PRO A 142 -23.23 13.01 8.70
C PRO A 142 -24.19 12.77 7.54
N LEU A 143 -23.71 12.31 6.36
CA LEU A 143 -24.58 11.93 5.23
C LEU A 143 -25.49 10.77 5.61
N ALA A 144 -24.98 9.73 6.27
CA ALA A 144 -25.81 8.63 6.78
C ALA A 144 -26.85 9.11 7.78
N GLY A 145 -26.50 10.09 8.63
CA GLY A 145 -27.43 10.73 9.57
C GLY A 145 -28.54 11.52 8.85
N ILE A 146 -28.19 12.29 7.83
CA ILE A 146 -29.15 13.05 7.02
C ILE A 146 -30.09 12.11 6.26
N THR A 147 -29.53 11.07 5.61
CA THR A 147 -30.34 10.06 4.90
C THR A 147 -31.28 9.33 5.86
N GLY A 148 -30.82 8.95 7.05
CA GLY A 148 -31.65 8.33 8.06
C GLY A 148 -32.78 9.27 8.57
N ALA A 149 -32.47 10.54 8.75
CA ALA A 149 -33.49 11.54 9.14
C ALA A 149 -34.52 11.77 8.03
N ALA A 150 -34.06 11.83 6.74
CA ALA A 150 -34.96 11.96 5.59
C ALA A 150 -35.88 10.74 5.48
N GLN A 151 -35.38 9.53 5.68
CA GLN A 151 -36.17 8.30 5.69
C GLN A 151 -37.23 8.30 6.82
N LEU A 152 -36.87 8.75 8.02
CA LEU A 152 -37.82 8.85 9.14
C LEU A 152 -38.92 9.90 8.85
N LEU A 153 -38.54 11.01 8.22
CA LEU A 153 -39.51 12.03 7.81
C LEU A 153 -40.47 11.50 6.72
N SER A 154 -39.94 10.75 5.74
CA SER A 154 -40.77 10.17 4.68
C SER A 154 -41.84 9.22 5.21
N LEU A 155 -41.56 8.49 6.30
CA LEU A 155 -42.53 7.61 6.96
C LEU A 155 -43.69 8.36 7.61
N SER A 156 -43.50 9.63 7.93
CA SER A 156 -44.52 10.48 8.61
C SER A 156 -45.22 11.45 7.65
N LEU A 157 -44.74 11.58 6.42
CA LEU A 157 -45.33 12.50 5.42
C LEU A 157 -46.44 11.83 4.58
N PRO A 158 -47.45 12.60 4.12
CA PRO A 158 -48.39 12.10 3.15
C PRO A 158 -47.68 11.73 1.81
N PRO A 159 -48.21 10.75 1.04
CA PRO A 159 -47.55 10.27 -0.19
C PRO A 159 -47.23 11.36 -1.22
N LYS A 160 -47.98 12.44 -1.26
CA LYS A 160 -47.78 13.60 -2.16
C LYS A 160 -46.50 14.42 -1.86
N ASP A 161 -45.99 14.30 -0.65
CA ASP A 161 -44.84 15.09 -0.17
C ASP A 161 -43.54 14.27 -0.05
N HIS A 162 -43.55 13.01 -0.51
CA HIS A 162 -42.37 12.11 -0.46
C HIS A 162 -41.22 12.58 -1.36
N GLU A 163 -41.52 13.29 -2.47
CA GLU A 163 -40.47 13.85 -3.35
C GLU A 163 -39.51 14.81 -2.62
N MET A 164 -39.92 15.38 -1.48
CA MET A 164 -39.10 16.29 -0.69
C MET A 164 -38.05 15.55 0.18
N THR A 165 -38.16 14.23 0.30
CA THR A 165 -37.27 13.39 1.11
C THR A 165 -36.46 12.39 0.28
N ASP A 166 -36.64 12.37 -1.05
CA ASP A 166 -35.83 11.58 -1.98
C ASP A 166 -34.46 12.26 -2.20
N LEU A 167 -33.43 11.72 -1.53
CA LEU A 167 -32.03 12.15 -1.57
C LEU A 167 -31.17 11.14 -2.32
#